data_9ec3eb840bc3f05583750d7d107de619
#
_entry.id   9ec3eb840bc3f05583750d7d107de619
#
_cell.length_a   1.000
_cell.length_b   1.000
_cell.length_c   1.000
_cell.angle_alpha   90.00
_cell.angle_beta   90.00
_cell.angle_gamma   90.00
#
_symmetry.space_group_name_H-M   'P 1'
#
loop_
_entity.id
_entity.type
_entity.pdbx_description
1 polymer ?
#
loop_
_entity_poly.entity_id
_entity_poly.type
_entity_poly.pdbx_seq_one_letter_code
_entity_poly.pdbx_strand_id
1 'polypeptide(L)'
;MDRAAAPLTMQSLRPGYRALVVGASGGIGQALVRELEADPTCGGVVPLSRRSHPGFDLRETEQLPHVLASIWVDGPFDLVLDATGWLHDPSHQPEKRMSAVSIDALQHAIRINALGPFMLMQAIVPHLPKQRRVIYAKWSARVGSIEDNRKGGWYSYRASKAALNQLLQTAAIDLSRSHPDCVVAAVQPGTVATRLSEPFAAAAGAMSTQASAQRVLSVLDGLQPTGRAQFIDHAGQTIPW
;
A
#
# COMPACT_ATOMS: atom_id res chain seq x y z
N MET A 1 27.98 17.83 -12.92
CA MET A 1 27.10 17.05 -13.82
C MET A 1 26.57 15.87 -13.02
N ASP A 2 25.38 16.03 -12.45
CA ASP A 2 24.68 14.92 -11.80
C ASP A 2 24.36 13.88 -12.87
N ARG A 3 24.96 12.70 -12.76
CA ARG A 3 24.49 11.54 -13.52
C ARG A 3 23.08 11.25 -13.03
N ALA A 4 22.09 11.53 -13.86
CA ALA A 4 20.74 11.05 -13.63
C ALA A 4 20.84 9.55 -13.31
N ALA A 5 20.40 9.15 -12.14
CA ALA A 5 20.36 7.73 -11.77
C ALA A 5 19.58 6.99 -12.87
N ALA A 6 20.07 5.81 -13.25
CA ALA A 6 19.36 4.98 -14.22
C ALA A 6 17.91 4.75 -13.71
N PRO A 7 16.92 4.73 -14.60
CA PRO A 7 15.54 4.48 -14.20
C PRO A 7 15.45 3.14 -13.47
N LEU A 8 14.63 3.11 -12.43
CA LEU A 8 14.34 1.88 -11.71
C LEU A 8 13.64 0.91 -12.67
N THR A 9 14.01 -0.35 -12.64
CA THR A 9 13.41 -1.41 -13.46
C THR A 9 12.97 -2.54 -12.55
N MET A 10 11.71 -2.98 -12.67
CA MET A 10 11.17 -4.14 -11.96
C MET A 10 11.60 -5.44 -12.66
N GLN A 11 12.82 -5.90 -12.34
CA GLN A 11 13.47 -7.03 -13.01
C GLN A 11 12.82 -8.39 -12.71
N SER A 12 12.14 -8.51 -11.57
CA SER A 12 11.47 -9.75 -11.17
C SER A 12 10.13 -9.97 -11.85
N LEU A 13 9.59 -8.94 -12.50
CA LEU A 13 8.38 -9.01 -13.29
C LEU A 13 8.73 -9.22 -14.78
N ARG A 14 7.82 -9.83 -15.53
CA ARG A 14 8.02 -10.00 -16.98
C ARG A 14 8.06 -8.64 -17.70
N PRO A 15 8.81 -8.51 -18.79
CA PRO A 15 8.67 -7.35 -19.69
C PRO A 15 7.23 -7.21 -20.18
N GLY A 16 6.73 -5.98 -20.19
CA GLY A 16 5.35 -5.67 -20.51
C GLY A 16 4.37 -5.91 -19.34
N TYR A 17 4.87 -6.01 -18.09
CA TYR A 17 4.01 -6.09 -16.91
C TYR A 17 3.10 -4.86 -16.79
N ARG A 18 1.91 -5.06 -16.22
CA ARG A 18 0.98 -3.96 -15.93
C ARG A 18 0.90 -3.68 -14.45
N ALA A 19 0.84 -2.41 -14.09
CA ALA A 19 0.77 -1.95 -12.72
C ALA A 19 -0.55 -1.22 -12.43
N LEU A 20 -1.14 -1.52 -11.27
CA LEU A 20 -2.23 -0.76 -10.67
C LEU A 20 -1.71 0.00 -9.46
N VAL A 21 -1.85 1.33 -9.47
CA VAL A 21 -1.48 2.18 -8.33
C VAL A 21 -2.75 2.77 -7.73
N VAL A 22 -3.14 2.27 -6.56
CA VAL A 22 -4.30 2.75 -5.80
C VAL A 22 -3.88 3.85 -4.85
N GLY A 23 -4.67 4.92 -4.78
CA GLY A 23 -4.28 6.13 -4.06
C GLY A 23 -3.33 7.02 -4.87
N ALA A 24 -3.38 6.90 -6.19
CA ALA A 24 -2.50 7.58 -7.15
C ALA A 24 -2.51 9.12 -7.05
N SER A 25 -3.54 9.73 -6.45
CA SER A 25 -3.60 11.19 -6.21
C SER A 25 -2.84 11.64 -4.95
N GLY A 26 -2.40 10.71 -4.10
CA GLY A 26 -1.57 10.99 -2.92
C GLY A 26 -0.10 11.20 -3.28
N GLY A 27 0.69 11.79 -2.38
CA GLY A 27 2.09 12.12 -2.64
C GLY A 27 2.93 10.90 -3.04
N ILE A 28 2.84 9.79 -2.28
CA ILE A 28 3.56 8.54 -2.61
C ILE A 28 2.98 7.92 -3.88
N GLY A 29 1.64 7.86 -4.01
CA GLY A 29 0.98 7.29 -5.18
C GLY A 29 1.39 7.96 -6.48
N GLN A 30 1.46 9.29 -6.52
CA GLN A 30 1.95 10.04 -7.68
C GLN A 30 3.43 9.73 -8.00
N ALA A 31 4.26 9.57 -6.98
CA ALA A 31 5.66 9.21 -7.18
C ALA A 31 5.80 7.79 -7.75
N LEU A 32 5.02 6.82 -7.24
CA LEU A 32 4.99 5.46 -7.77
C LEU A 32 4.56 5.43 -9.24
N VAL A 33 3.52 6.18 -9.61
CA VAL A 33 3.08 6.28 -11.02
C VAL A 33 4.22 6.76 -11.90
N ARG A 34 4.89 7.87 -11.53
CA ARG A 34 6.00 8.42 -12.31
C ARG A 34 7.19 7.46 -12.46
N GLU A 35 7.56 6.76 -11.39
CA GLU A 35 8.68 5.80 -11.43
C GLU A 35 8.35 4.60 -12.33
N LEU A 36 7.10 4.11 -12.29
CA LEU A 36 6.65 3.00 -13.13
C LEU A 36 6.45 3.39 -14.59
N GLU A 37 5.99 4.62 -14.87
CA GLU A 37 5.91 5.15 -16.24
C GLU A 37 7.30 5.36 -16.85
N ALA A 38 8.33 5.59 -16.03
CA ALA A 38 9.71 5.71 -16.46
C ALA A 38 10.42 4.35 -16.64
N ASP A 39 9.85 3.24 -16.12
CA ASP A 39 10.40 1.90 -16.29
C ASP A 39 10.16 1.39 -17.73
N PRO A 40 11.21 1.19 -18.54
CA PRO A 40 11.05 0.74 -19.92
C PRO A 40 10.47 -0.67 -20.07
N THR A 41 10.42 -1.45 -19.00
CA THR A 41 9.83 -2.79 -18.99
C THR A 41 8.36 -2.79 -18.56
N CYS A 42 7.82 -1.66 -18.09
CA CYS A 42 6.42 -1.54 -17.74
C CYS A 42 5.56 -1.37 -19.00
N GLY A 43 4.58 -2.25 -19.17
CA GLY A 43 3.63 -2.20 -20.29
C GLY A 43 2.47 -1.24 -20.10
N GLY A 44 2.27 -0.73 -18.88
CA GLY A 44 1.25 0.27 -18.58
C GLY A 44 0.95 0.41 -17.11
N VAL A 45 0.62 1.63 -16.71
CA VAL A 45 0.24 1.98 -15.34
C VAL A 45 -1.19 2.48 -15.31
N VAL A 46 -2.01 1.92 -14.43
CA VAL A 46 -3.38 2.40 -14.18
C VAL A 46 -3.42 3.13 -12.83
N PRO A 47 -3.58 4.46 -12.83
CA PRO A 47 -3.70 5.23 -11.60
C PRO A 47 -5.15 5.23 -11.12
N LEU A 48 -5.43 4.59 -9.98
CA LEU A 48 -6.75 4.54 -9.36
C LEU A 48 -6.83 5.49 -8.16
N SER A 49 -7.78 6.42 -8.22
CA SER A 49 -8.05 7.36 -7.13
C SER A 49 -9.47 7.92 -7.25
N ARG A 50 -9.97 8.58 -6.21
CA ARG A 50 -11.24 9.32 -6.25
C ARG A 50 -11.28 10.42 -7.32
N ARG A 51 -10.10 10.90 -7.75
CA ARG A 51 -9.99 11.91 -8.81
C ARG A 51 -10.11 11.30 -10.20
N SER A 52 -9.45 10.16 -10.44
CA SER A 52 -9.45 9.49 -11.74
C SER A 52 -10.70 8.64 -11.98
N HIS A 53 -11.31 8.12 -10.92
CA HIS A 53 -12.48 7.26 -10.98
C HIS A 53 -13.51 7.75 -9.96
N PRO A 54 -14.44 8.63 -10.37
CA PRO A 54 -15.59 9.02 -9.54
C PRO A 54 -16.36 7.77 -9.10
N GLY A 55 -16.67 7.67 -7.81
CA GLY A 55 -17.25 6.46 -7.21
C GLY A 55 -16.23 5.52 -6.57
N PHE A 56 -14.92 5.68 -6.80
CA PHE A 56 -13.92 4.97 -6.02
C PHE A 56 -13.81 5.56 -4.62
N ASP A 57 -14.34 4.88 -3.62
CA ASP A 57 -14.15 5.21 -2.21
C ASP A 57 -14.04 3.93 -1.38
N LEU A 58 -12.98 3.79 -0.60
CA LEU A 58 -12.78 2.64 0.29
C LEU A 58 -13.78 2.58 1.45
N ARG A 59 -14.58 3.62 1.65
CA ARG A 59 -15.70 3.63 2.59
C ARG A 59 -16.97 3.00 1.99
N GLU A 60 -17.06 2.98 0.65
CA GLU A 60 -18.23 2.50 -0.12
C GLU A 60 -17.83 1.24 -0.91
N THR A 61 -17.50 0.18 -0.20
CA THR A 61 -16.89 -1.02 -0.78
C THR A 61 -17.79 -1.78 -1.74
N GLU A 62 -19.10 -1.60 -1.67
CA GLU A 62 -20.08 -2.19 -2.59
C GLU A 62 -19.93 -1.68 -4.02
N GLN A 63 -19.39 -0.47 -4.21
CA GLN A 63 -19.16 0.13 -5.52
C GLN A 63 -17.87 -0.38 -6.18
N LEU A 64 -16.97 -1.02 -5.44
CA LEU A 64 -15.65 -1.44 -5.94
C LEU A 64 -15.73 -2.34 -7.18
N PRO A 65 -16.59 -3.38 -7.26
CA PRO A 65 -16.67 -4.19 -8.47
C PRO A 65 -17.03 -3.39 -9.72
N HIS A 66 -17.94 -2.43 -9.60
CA HIS A 66 -18.35 -1.57 -10.71
C HIS A 66 -17.21 -0.65 -11.16
N VAL A 67 -16.54 0.00 -10.21
CA VAL A 67 -15.39 0.87 -10.50
C VAL A 67 -14.25 0.09 -11.14
N LEU A 68 -13.96 -1.10 -10.61
CA LEU A 68 -12.88 -1.93 -11.11
C LEU A 68 -13.15 -2.52 -12.49
N ALA A 69 -14.41 -2.70 -12.89
CA ALA A 69 -14.75 -3.26 -14.20
C ALA A 69 -14.10 -2.48 -15.36
N SER A 70 -13.95 -1.16 -15.22
CA SER A 70 -13.37 -0.31 -16.25
C SER A 70 -11.86 -0.41 -16.39
N ILE A 71 -11.14 -0.91 -15.36
CA ILE A 71 -9.68 -0.95 -15.37
C ILE A 71 -9.08 -2.26 -15.90
N TRP A 72 -9.92 -3.28 -16.14
CA TRP A 72 -9.47 -4.59 -16.64
C TRP A 72 -9.39 -4.68 -18.16
N VAL A 73 -9.80 -3.65 -18.88
CA VAL A 73 -9.97 -3.68 -20.35
C VAL A 73 -8.70 -4.13 -21.07
N ASP A 74 -7.53 -3.70 -20.60
CA ASP A 74 -6.24 -4.03 -21.22
C ASP A 74 -5.56 -5.25 -20.60
N GLY A 75 -6.25 -6.03 -19.78
CA GLY A 75 -5.75 -7.28 -19.17
C GLY A 75 -5.39 -7.17 -17.68
N PRO A 76 -4.84 -8.25 -17.13
CA PRO A 76 -4.54 -8.36 -15.71
C PRO A 76 -3.34 -7.53 -15.27
N PHE A 77 -3.22 -7.27 -13.96
CA PHE A 77 -2.07 -6.60 -13.34
C PHE A 77 -1.10 -7.60 -12.73
N ASP A 78 0.19 -7.40 -12.98
CA ASP A 78 1.29 -8.14 -12.38
C ASP A 78 1.82 -7.44 -11.12
N LEU A 79 1.55 -6.12 -10.99
CA LEU A 79 1.91 -5.31 -9.85
C LEU A 79 0.71 -4.51 -9.35
N VAL A 80 0.34 -4.68 -8.08
CA VAL A 80 -0.70 -3.90 -7.41
C VAL A 80 -0.10 -3.19 -6.21
N LEU A 81 -0.16 -1.86 -6.22
CA LEU A 81 0.37 -1.00 -5.17
C LEU A 81 -0.76 -0.19 -4.55
N ASP A 82 -1.21 -0.57 -3.36
CA ASP A 82 -2.22 0.19 -2.64
C ASP A 82 -1.58 1.13 -1.62
N ALA A 83 -1.36 2.37 -2.05
CA ALA A 83 -0.78 3.46 -1.26
C ALA A 83 -1.84 4.29 -0.52
N THR A 84 -3.07 3.79 -0.38
CA THR A 84 -4.11 4.47 0.39
C THR A 84 -3.84 4.40 1.89
N GLY A 85 -4.37 5.38 2.62
CA GLY A 85 -4.32 5.40 4.08
C GLY A 85 -4.88 6.70 4.64
N TRP A 86 -5.28 6.64 5.90
CA TRP A 86 -5.79 7.76 6.67
C TRP A 86 -5.14 7.74 8.06
N LEU A 87 -4.77 8.90 8.57
CA LEU A 87 -4.20 9.09 9.90
C LEU A 87 -4.97 10.14 10.70
N HIS A 88 -5.34 11.23 10.05
CA HIS A 88 -6.04 12.34 10.66
C HIS A 88 -6.87 13.14 9.65
N ASP A 89 -7.79 13.92 10.15
CA ASP A 89 -8.53 14.96 9.46
C ASP A 89 -8.88 16.07 10.47
N PRO A 90 -9.60 17.15 10.10
CA PRO A 90 -9.98 18.21 11.04
C PRO A 90 -10.78 17.72 12.25
N SER A 91 -11.55 16.65 12.10
CA SER A 91 -12.41 16.09 13.15
C SER A 91 -11.73 15.03 14.01
N HIS A 92 -10.69 14.38 13.48
CA HIS A 92 -10.03 13.26 14.13
C HIS A 92 -8.52 13.47 14.15
N GLN A 93 -7.95 13.55 15.34
CA GLN A 93 -6.51 13.61 15.54
C GLN A 93 -6.00 12.34 16.24
N PRO A 94 -4.77 11.89 15.96
CA PRO A 94 -4.22 10.70 16.60
C PRO A 94 -4.17 10.86 18.13
N GLU A 95 -4.78 9.93 18.84
CA GLU A 95 -4.98 9.98 20.29
C GLU A 95 -3.66 9.78 21.03
N LYS A 96 -3.38 10.66 21.99
CA LYS A 96 -2.16 10.57 22.83
C LYS A 96 -2.37 9.72 24.09
N ARG A 97 -3.61 9.53 24.54
CA ARG A 97 -3.96 8.79 25.76
C ARG A 97 -5.27 8.01 25.55
N MET A 98 -5.46 6.94 26.32
CA MET A 98 -6.63 6.05 26.22
C MET A 98 -7.95 6.81 26.43
N SER A 99 -7.99 7.79 27.33
CA SER A 99 -9.18 8.58 27.59
C SER A 99 -9.64 9.48 26.42
N ALA A 100 -8.83 9.64 25.38
CA ALA A 100 -9.15 10.42 24.20
C ALA A 100 -9.71 9.55 23.05
N VAL A 101 -9.75 8.23 23.23
CA VAL A 101 -10.27 7.30 22.21
C VAL A 101 -11.78 7.39 22.14
N SER A 102 -12.32 7.56 20.94
CA SER A 102 -13.75 7.45 20.66
C SER A 102 -14.05 6.24 19.77
N ILE A 103 -15.23 5.67 19.90
CA ILE A 103 -15.65 4.57 19.04
C ILE A 103 -15.73 5.00 17.57
N ASP A 104 -16.14 6.22 17.32
CA ASP A 104 -16.24 6.80 15.99
C ASP A 104 -14.87 6.89 15.31
N ALA A 105 -13.86 7.46 15.98
CA ALA A 105 -12.50 7.53 15.46
C ALA A 105 -11.91 6.14 15.18
N LEU A 106 -12.16 5.17 16.07
CA LEU A 106 -11.69 3.80 15.93
C LEU A 106 -12.34 3.10 14.72
N GLN A 107 -13.66 3.19 14.60
CA GLN A 107 -14.41 2.63 13.48
C GLN A 107 -14.00 3.27 12.15
N HIS A 108 -13.83 4.59 12.10
CA HIS A 108 -13.40 5.32 10.93
C HIS A 108 -12.00 4.87 10.47
N ALA A 109 -11.04 4.80 11.40
CA ALA A 109 -9.70 4.33 11.11
C ALA A 109 -9.67 2.89 10.57
N ILE A 110 -10.40 1.97 11.22
CA ILE A 110 -10.48 0.56 10.80
C ILE A 110 -11.14 0.47 9.42
N ARG A 111 -12.23 1.19 9.20
CA ARG A 111 -12.94 1.18 7.91
C ARG A 111 -12.03 1.57 6.75
N ILE A 112 -11.28 2.67 6.87
CA ILE A 112 -10.46 3.19 5.78
C ILE A 112 -9.12 2.45 5.65
N ASN A 113 -8.48 2.10 6.76
CA ASN A 113 -7.12 1.55 6.72
C ASN A 113 -7.08 0.02 6.62
N ALA A 114 -8.14 -0.69 7.00
CA ALA A 114 -8.18 -2.15 7.03
C ALA A 114 -9.29 -2.73 6.15
N LEU A 115 -10.55 -2.43 6.46
CA LEU A 115 -11.69 -3.08 5.79
C LEU A 115 -11.78 -2.69 4.32
N GLY A 116 -11.75 -1.39 3.99
CA GLY A 116 -11.80 -0.92 2.60
C GLY A 116 -10.68 -1.48 1.73
N PRO A 117 -9.40 -1.40 2.14
CA PRO A 117 -8.28 -2.03 1.43
C PRO A 117 -8.42 -3.56 1.28
N PHE A 118 -8.94 -4.25 2.29
CA PHE A 118 -9.15 -5.69 2.21
C PHE A 118 -10.26 -6.05 1.22
N MET A 119 -11.39 -5.34 1.23
CA MET A 119 -12.45 -5.51 0.23
C MET A 119 -11.98 -5.18 -1.19
N LEU A 120 -11.11 -4.18 -1.33
CA LEU A 120 -10.45 -3.90 -2.61
C LEU A 120 -9.57 -5.08 -3.05
N MET A 121 -8.76 -5.64 -2.16
CA MET A 121 -7.94 -6.83 -2.44
C MET A 121 -8.83 -8.01 -2.87
N GLN A 122 -9.92 -8.26 -2.15
CA GLN A 122 -10.88 -9.31 -2.48
C GLN A 122 -11.46 -9.15 -3.88
N ALA A 123 -11.76 -7.92 -4.30
CA ALA A 123 -12.28 -7.62 -5.63
C ALA A 123 -11.21 -7.73 -6.73
N ILE A 124 -9.93 -7.49 -6.41
CA ILE A 124 -8.81 -7.55 -7.37
C ILE A 124 -8.32 -8.99 -7.59
N VAL A 125 -8.20 -9.78 -6.55
CA VAL A 125 -7.57 -11.11 -6.57
C VAL A 125 -8.10 -12.04 -7.66
N PRO A 126 -9.42 -12.15 -7.93
CA PRO A 126 -9.93 -13.02 -9.01
C PRO A 126 -9.37 -12.70 -10.40
N HIS A 127 -8.87 -11.49 -10.60
CA HIS A 127 -8.34 -11.00 -11.87
C HIS A 127 -6.81 -11.03 -11.95
N LEU A 128 -6.12 -11.49 -10.90
CA LEU A 128 -4.67 -11.61 -10.92
C LEU A 128 -4.23 -12.86 -11.70
N PRO A 129 -3.06 -12.82 -12.36
CA PRO A 129 -2.50 -14.00 -13.01
C PRO A 129 -2.14 -15.07 -11.98
N LYS A 130 -2.53 -16.34 -12.25
CA LYS A 130 -2.29 -17.46 -11.33
C LYS A 130 -0.96 -18.19 -11.54
N GLN A 131 -0.42 -18.15 -12.76
CA GLN A 131 0.73 -18.95 -13.18
C GLN A 131 1.97 -18.13 -13.49
N ARG A 132 2.06 -16.98 -12.88
CA ARG A 132 3.23 -16.11 -12.98
C ARG A 132 3.30 -15.18 -11.78
N ARG A 133 4.48 -14.60 -11.61
CA ARG A 133 4.77 -13.69 -10.52
C ARG A 133 3.83 -12.50 -10.51
N VAL A 134 3.27 -12.24 -9.35
CA VAL A 134 2.47 -11.05 -9.01
C VAL A 134 3.01 -10.46 -7.71
N ILE A 135 3.02 -9.15 -7.62
CA ILE A 135 3.32 -8.44 -6.36
C ILE A 135 2.09 -7.64 -5.96
N TYR A 136 1.54 -7.94 -4.79
CA TYR A 136 0.49 -7.15 -4.13
C TYR A 136 1.07 -6.49 -2.89
N ALA A 137 1.27 -5.17 -2.94
CA ALA A 137 1.81 -4.41 -1.82
C ALA A 137 0.80 -3.39 -1.30
N LYS A 138 0.56 -3.42 0.01
CA LYS A 138 -0.31 -2.46 0.71
C LYS A 138 0.50 -1.64 1.71
N TRP A 139 0.32 -0.33 1.66
CA TRP A 139 0.95 0.58 2.64
C TRP A 139 0.36 0.37 4.02
N SER A 140 1.17 -0.22 4.88
CA SER A 140 0.95 -0.32 6.31
C SER A 140 1.75 0.75 7.06
N ALA A 141 2.10 0.51 8.29
CA ALA A 141 2.96 1.37 9.09
C ALA A 141 3.59 0.55 10.23
N ARG A 142 4.83 0.89 10.62
CA ARG A 142 5.53 0.25 11.74
C ARG A 142 4.70 0.27 13.02
N VAL A 143 3.89 1.31 13.22
CA VAL A 143 2.97 1.42 14.37
C VAL A 143 1.86 0.36 14.39
N GLY A 144 1.65 -0.39 13.30
CA GLY A 144 0.77 -1.56 13.25
C GLY A 144 1.39 -2.81 13.85
N SER A 145 2.70 -2.81 14.14
CA SER A 145 3.36 -3.86 14.90
C SER A 145 2.94 -3.81 16.38
N ILE A 146 2.46 -4.94 16.89
CA ILE A 146 2.14 -5.10 18.32
C ILE A 146 3.43 -5.26 19.10
N GLU A 147 4.35 -6.08 18.58
CA GLU A 147 5.61 -6.40 19.23
C GLU A 147 6.56 -5.17 19.30
N ASP A 148 6.61 -4.33 18.25
CA ASP A 148 7.46 -3.12 18.21
C ASP A 148 6.84 -1.91 18.93
N ASN A 149 5.68 -2.05 19.56
CA ASN A 149 5.00 -0.94 20.22
C ASN A 149 5.62 -0.60 21.58
N ARG A 150 6.55 0.36 21.58
CA ARG A 150 7.21 0.88 22.79
C ARG A 150 6.71 2.28 23.19
N LYS A 151 6.09 3.01 22.24
CA LYS A 151 5.74 4.42 22.42
C LYS A 151 4.29 4.66 22.87
N GLY A 152 3.38 3.71 22.61
CA GLY A 152 1.95 3.90 22.86
C GLY A 152 1.35 5.02 22.01
N GLY A 153 0.18 5.52 22.42
CA GLY A 153 -0.59 6.54 21.69
C GLY A 153 -1.11 6.06 20.33
N TRP A 154 -1.81 6.95 19.60
CA TRP A 154 -2.34 6.69 18.26
C TRP A 154 -3.20 5.43 18.17
N TYR A 155 -4.06 5.24 19.16
CA TYR A 155 -4.81 3.99 19.37
C TYR A 155 -5.56 3.53 18.12
N SER A 156 -6.38 4.43 17.56
CA SER A 156 -7.20 4.10 16.38
C SER A 156 -6.34 3.76 15.17
N TYR A 157 -5.26 4.53 14.95
CA TYR A 157 -4.37 4.28 13.83
C TYR A 157 -3.58 2.98 13.98
N ARG A 158 -3.00 2.72 15.17
CA ARG A 158 -2.30 1.45 15.46
C ARG A 158 -3.22 0.25 15.30
N ALA A 159 -4.40 0.30 15.91
CA ALA A 159 -5.39 -0.78 15.82
C ALA A 159 -5.78 -1.04 14.36
N SER A 160 -6.00 0.00 13.57
CA SER A 160 -6.36 -0.15 12.16
C SER A 160 -5.24 -0.77 11.31
N LYS A 161 -3.97 -0.43 11.58
CA LYS A 161 -2.83 -1.00 10.86
C LYS A 161 -2.50 -2.43 11.32
N ALA A 162 -2.72 -2.76 12.60
CA ALA A 162 -2.63 -4.14 13.08
C ALA A 162 -3.72 -5.03 12.47
N ALA A 163 -4.97 -4.53 12.39
CA ALA A 163 -6.06 -5.22 11.72
C ALA A 163 -5.75 -5.46 10.22
N LEU A 164 -5.24 -4.44 9.52
CA LEU A 164 -4.77 -4.57 8.15
C LEU A 164 -3.70 -5.66 8.01
N ASN A 165 -2.68 -5.63 8.87
CA ASN A 165 -1.59 -6.60 8.86
C ASN A 165 -2.11 -8.03 9.02
N GLN A 166 -3.06 -8.25 9.95
CA GLN A 166 -3.68 -9.56 10.15
C GLN A 166 -4.46 -10.02 8.91
N LEU A 167 -5.23 -9.12 8.29
CA LEU A 167 -5.97 -9.44 7.08
C LEU A 167 -5.05 -9.80 5.91
N LEU A 168 -3.95 -9.06 5.71
CA LEU A 168 -2.96 -9.36 4.67
C LEU A 168 -2.26 -10.70 4.91
N GLN A 169 -1.89 -11.01 6.16
CA GLN A 169 -1.28 -12.29 6.50
C GLN A 169 -2.23 -13.46 6.19
N THR A 170 -3.51 -13.32 6.57
CA THR A 170 -4.52 -14.35 6.30
C THR A 170 -4.75 -14.53 4.81
N ALA A 171 -4.87 -13.42 4.07
CA ALA A 171 -5.05 -13.45 2.62
C ALA A 171 -3.84 -14.07 1.90
N ALA A 172 -2.62 -13.79 2.34
CA ALA A 172 -1.42 -14.37 1.74
C ALA A 172 -1.38 -15.90 1.87
N ILE A 173 -1.80 -16.44 3.02
CA ILE A 173 -1.91 -17.89 3.24
C ILE A 173 -2.97 -18.50 2.30
N ASP A 174 -4.10 -17.83 2.12
CA ASP A 174 -5.13 -18.28 1.20
C ASP A 174 -4.67 -18.23 -0.26
N LEU A 175 -4.06 -17.11 -0.66
CA LEU A 175 -3.52 -16.89 -2.00
C LEU A 175 -2.41 -17.90 -2.36
N SER A 176 -1.62 -18.36 -1.41
CA SER A 176 -0.54 -19.32 -1.68
C SER A 176 -1.03 -20.61 -2.33
N ARG A 177 -2.30 -20.96 -2.18
CA ARG A 177 -2.93 -22.15 -2.79
C ARG A 177 -3.32 -21.95 -4.26
N SER A 178 -3.67 -20.72 -4.64
CA SER A 178 -4.19 -20.41 -5.98
C SER A 178 -3.23 -19.56 -6.82
N HIS A 179 -2.33 -18.82 -6.17
CA HIS A 179 -1.34 -17.91 -6.75
C HIS A 179 0.01 -18.13 -6.06
N PRO A 180 0.69 -19.28 -6.27
CA PRO A 180 1.91 -19.64 -5.54
C PRO A 180 3.05 -18.66 -5.72
N ASP A 181 3.09 -17.96 -6.87
CA ASP A 181 4.11 -16.95 -7.18
C ASP A 181 3.70 -15.52 -6.76
N CYS A 182 2.64 -15.39 -5.96
CA CYS A 182 2.20 -14.08 -5.46
C CYS A 182 2.98 -13.67 -4.22
N VAL A 183 3.61 -12.49 -4.30
CA VAL A 183 4.19 -11.79 -3.14
C VAL A 183 3.13 -10.89 -2.54
N VAL A 184 2.82 -11.05 -1.27
CA VAL A 184 1.98 -10.12 -0.51
C VAL A 184 2.85 -9.36 0.49
N ALA A 185 2.86 -8.03 0.41
CA ALA A 185 3.67 -7.19 1.27
C ALA A 185 2.85 -6.14 2.02
N ALA A 186 3.04 -6.06 3.33
CA ALA A 186 2.65 -4.94 4.18
C ALA A 186 3.86 -3.99 4.27
N VAL A 187 3.75 -2.77 3.73
CA VAL A 187 4.91 -1.89 3.53
C VAL A 187 4.88 -0.69 4.46
N GLN A 188 5.95 -0.48 5.19
CA GLN A 188 6.25 0.79 5.87
C GLN A 188 7.12 1.66 4.95
N PRO A 189 6.57 2.76 4.37
CA PRO A 189 7.29 3.54 3.36
C PRO A 189 8.37 4.47 3.92
N GLY A 190 8.59 4.47 5.23
CA GLY A 190 9.39 5.47 5.96
C GLY A 190 8.56 6.69 6.38
N THR A 191 9.21 7.65 7.03
CA THR A 191 8.61 8.97 7.25
C THR A 191 8.78 9.78 5.96
N VAL A 192 7.69 10.01 5.24
CA VAL A 192 7.70 10.62 3.90
C VAL A 192 7.01 11.97 3.97
N ALA A 193 7.57 12.99 3.33
CA ALA A 193 7.00 14.34 3.26
C ALA A 193 5.71 14.34 2.41
N THR A 194 4.57 14.17 3.07
CA THR A 194 3.24 14.15 2.46
C THR A 194 2.26 14.92 3.33
N ARG A 195 1.10 15.30 2.78
CA ARG A 195 0.01 15.90 3.57
C ARG A 195 -0.39 15.05 4.78
N LEU A 196 -0.34 13.72 4.67
CA LEU A 196 -0.68 12.80 5.75
C LEU A 196 0.28 12.90 6.94
N SER A 197 1.56 13.11 6.68
CA SER A 197 2.62 13.12 7.70
C SER A 197 3.02 14.52 8.13
N GLU A 198 2.68 15.55 7.37
CA GLU A 198 3.12 16.93 7.58
C GLU A 198 3.01 17.41 9.04
N PRO A 199 1.91 17.19 9.77
CA PRO A 199 1.81 17.61 11.17
C PRO A 199 2.74 16.86 12.14
N PHE A 200 3.30 15.71 11.70
CA PHE A 200 4.07 14.79 12.55
C PHE A 200 5.52 14.61 12.07
N ALA A 201 5.84 15.08 10.86
CA ALA A 201 7.14 14.89 10.21
C ALA A 201 8.19 15.96 10.57
N ALA A 202 7.81 17.00 11.29
CA ALA A 202 8.64 18.21 11.50
C ALA A 202 9.95 17.99 12.28
N ALA A 203 10.21 16.80 12.82
CA ALA A 203 11.34 16.58 13.72
C ALA A 203 12.49 15.73 13.15
N ALA A 204 12.37 15.08 11.99
CA ALA A 204 13.38 14.10 11.59
C ALA A 204 13.40 13.87 10.07
N GLY A 205 14.02 14.75 9.30
CA GLY A 205 14.52 14.42 7.97
C GLY A 205 13.57 13.57 7.11
N ALA A 206 12.33 14.02 6.89
CA ALA A 206 11.36 13.27 6.10
C ALA A 206 11.90 13.05 4.67
N MET A 207 11.84 11.81 4.22
CA MET A 207 12.22 11.40 2.88
C MET A 207 11.30 12.03 1.84
N SER A 208 11.82 12.37 0.66
CA SER A 208 10.97 12.78 -0.46
C SER A 208 10.07 11.62 -0.91
N THR A 209 8.92 11.94 -1.50
CA THR A 209 8.01 10.93 -2.04
C THR A 209 8.67 10.09 -3.13
N GLN A 210 9.53 10.70 -3.95
CA GLN A 210 10.29 10.02 -4.99
C GLN A 210 11.29 9.03 -4.40
N ALA A 211 12.10 9.44 -3.43
CA ALA A 211 13.07 8.55 -2.79
C ALA A 211 12.37 7.38 -2.07
N SER A 212 11.19 7.61 -1.46
CA SER A 212 10.40 6.54 -0.88
C SER A 212 9.87 5.58 -1.94
N ALA A 213 9.33 6.07 -3.05
CA ALA A 213 8.83 5.24 -4.14
C ALA A 213 9.93 4.36 -4.73
N GLN A 214 11.08 4.93 -5.06
CA GLN A 214 12.22 4.19 -5.61
C GLN A 214 12.71 3.09 -4.67
N ARG A 215 12.89 3.41 -3.38
CA ARG A 215 13.32 2.42 -2.39
C ARG A 215 12.32 1.29 -2.23
N VAL A 216 11.04 1.62 -2.09
CA VAL A 216 9.98 0.61 -1.92
C VAL A 216 9.88 -0.29 -3.16
N LEU A 217 9.89 0.27 -4.37
CA LEU A 217 9.86 -0.53 -5.60
C LEU A 217 11.06 -1.46 -5.70
N SER A 218 12.28 -0.97 -5.40
CA SER A 218 13.49 -1.80 -5.37
C SER A 218 13.40 -2.94 -4.35
N VAL A 219 12.86 -2.68 -3.16
CA VAL A 219 12.64 -3.71 -2.13
C VAL A 219 11.61 -4.74 -2.60
N LEU A 220 10.48 -4.29 -3.15
CA LEU A 220 9.41 -5.18 -3.64
C LEU A 220 9.91 -6.09 -4.78
N ASP A 221 10.75 -5.57 -5.66
CA ASP A 221 11.34 -6.34 -6.75
C ASP A 221 12.20 -7.49 -6.25
N GLY A 222 12.92 -7.30 -5.13
CA GLY A 222 13.77 -8.32 -4.52
C GLY A 222 13.04 -9.39 -3.69
N LEU A 223 11.76 -9.15 -3.29
CA LEU A 223 11.03 -10.11 -2.45
C LEU A 223 10.73 -11.41 -3.18
N GLN A 224 10.73 -12.52 -2.45
CA GLN A 224 10.33 -13.82 -2.97
C GLN A 224 8.96 -14.23 -2.40
N PRO A 225 8.14 -14.98 -3.14
CA PRO A 225 6.89 -15.53 -2.59
C PRO A 225 7.21 -16.52 -1.47
N THR A 226 6.58 -16.34 -0.31
CA THR A 226 6.80 -17.17 0.88
C THR A 226 5.54 -17.93 1.31
N GLY A 227 4.42 -17.71 0.62
CA GLY A 227 3.09 -18.17 1.05
C GLY A 227 2.57 -17.44 2.28
N ARG A 228 3.22 -16.35 2.69
CA ARG A 228 2.85 -15.48 3.82
C ARG A 228 3.03 -14.02 3.43
N ALA A 229 2.34 -13.12 4.12
CA ALA A 229 2.61 -11.71 3.98
C ALA A 229 3.97 -11.35 4.60
N GLN A 230 4.68 -10.42 3.96
CA GLN A 230 5.96 -9.91 4.45
C GLN A 230 5.76 -8.48 4.94
N PHE A 231 5.99 -8.26 6.24
CA PHE A 231 5.92 -6.92 6.82
C PHE A 231 7.31 -6.30 6.82
N ILE A 232 7.52 -5.34 5.96
CA ILE A 232 8.83 -4.78 5.64
C ILE A 232 8.83 -3.25 5.64
N ASP A 233 9.99 -2.65 5.85
CA ASP A 233 10.19 -1.23 5.64
C ASP A 233 10.82 -0.91 4.27
N HIS A 234 10.94 0.38 3.98
CA HIS A 234 11.52 0.94 2.75
C HIS A 234 13.01 0.59 2.54
N ALA A 235 13.68 0.02 3.53
CA ALA A 235 15.05 -0.48 3.43
C ALA A 235 15.11 -2.02 3.31
N GLY A 236 13.96 -2.69 3.22
CA GLY A 236 13.86 -4.14 3.13
C GLY A 236 14.00 -4.87 4.47
N GLN A 237 14.02 -4.13 5.59
CA GLN A 237 14.09 -4.74 6.90
C GLN A 237 12.74 -5.30 7.31
N THR A 238 12.72 -6.54 7.81
CA THR A 238 11.52 -7.15 8.38
C THR A 238 11.10 -6.41 9.65
N ILE A 239 9.81 -6.10 9.74
CA ILE A 239 9.19 -5.54 10.95
C ILE A 239 8.47 -6.69 11.65
N PRO A 240 8.64 -6.88 12.98
CA PRO A 240 7.85 -7.88 13.71
C PRO A 240 6.36 -7.51 13.67
N TRP A 241 5.50 -8.54 13.76
CA TRP A 241 4.03 -8.34 13.70
C TRP A 241 3.41 -7.69 14.94
#